data_b5cdece1ed489c7a5e0252e41b4ab83b
#
_entry.id   b5cdece1ed489c7a5e0252e41b4ab83b
#
_cell.length_a   1.000
_cell.length_b   1.000
_cell.length_c   1.000
_cell.angle_alpha   90.00
_cell.angle_beta   90.00
_cell.angle_gamma   90.00
#
_symmetry.space_group_name_H-M   'P 1'
#
loop_
_entity.id
_entity.type
_entity.pdbx_description
1 polymer ?
#
loop_
_entity_poly.entity_id
_entity_poly.type
_entity_poly.pdbx_seq_one_letter_code
_entity_poly.pdbx_strand_id
1 'polypeptide(L)'
;HGQGALFLKAFIGCLGEAASWALAAEHCQVVTEQQANGQRRIDIFLRLDNGLIAIENKPWAADQKNQLKDYAAYIHEQATGQRSLLVYLGNEEPNESSISLVERQALECEQRFVQINYSQAIAWLQSAVVHCQAAKVRLFVEELIEFIRCHINGESEVVETQELKELILTSAGNIDAALRVAASISAVKNQLLQDFERELKTALAEQDMPLSKVSLTADAKRYAGFSIELHSAHKFCLRFEFDGSGLRWLAWGICRNAETVLHESEKWQQINQAMSEYFGKGDSSEWWPWYPANGELVAVFPANYMDWSSSPEPWLLMRDKTEEGMVKRIVRLAVKARAALES
;
A
#
# COMPACT_ATOMS: atom_id res chain seq x y z
N HIS A 1 -9.75 20.38 19.96
CA HIS A 1 -9.30 19.89 21.28
C HIS A 1 -8.05 20.62 21.80
N GLY A 2 -7.61 21.72 21.21
CA GLY A 2 -6.47 22.50 21.70
C GLY A 2 -5.08 21.86 21.63
N GLN A 3 -4.97 20.68 21.00
CA GLN A 3 -3.70 19.94 20.90
C GLN A 3 -3.01 20.07 19.52
N GLY A 4 -3.66 20.70 18.54
CA GLY A 4 -3.13 20.83 17.18
C GLY A 4 -1.80 21.56 17.11
N ALA A 5 -1.62 22.64 17.88
CA ALA A 5 -0.38 23.40 17.95
C ALA A 5 0.79 22.56 18.49
N LEU A 6 0.55 21.61 19.40
CA LEU A 6 1.56 20.71 19.93
C LEU A 6 2.16 19.84 18.83
N PHE A 7 1.29 19.14 18.08
CA PHE A 7 1.71 18.28 16.98
C PHE A 7 2.33 19.08 15.84
N LEU A 8 1.77 20.24 15.49
CA LEU A 8 2.33 21.10 14.45
C LEU A 8 3.75 21.56 14.81
N LYS A 9 3.98 22.02 16.03
CA LYS A 9 5.33 22.44 16.48
C LYS A 9 6.34 21.30 16.46
N ALA A 10 5.93 20.10 16.90
CA ALA A 10 6.79 18.93 16.84
C ALA A 10 7.12 18.53 15.39
N PHE A 11 6.13 18.58 14.49
CA PHE A 11 6.33 18.35 13.06
C PHE A 11 7.31 19.36 12.45
N ILE A 12 7.10 20.67 12.66
CA ILE A 12 8.01 21.71 12.17
C ILE A 12 9.43 21.49 12.71
N GLY A 13 9.56 21.11 13.98
CA GLY A 13 10.85 20.78 14.58
C GLY A 13 11.55 19.59 13.90
N CYS A 14 10.80 18.59 13.45
CA CYS A 14 11.32 17.45 12.70
C CYS A 14 11.88 17.85 11.32
N LEU A 15 11.34 18.90 10.69
CA LEU A 15 11.80 19.41 9.40
C LEU A 15 13.09 20.26 9.48
N GLY A 16 13.56 20.58 10.69
CA GLY A 16 14.82 21.28 10.92
C GLY A 16 14.86 22.73 10.45
N GLU A 17 16.02 23.18 9.97
CA GLU A 17 16.24 24.58 9.57
C GLU A 17 15.34 25.03 8.41
N ALA A 18 15.04 24.15 7.47
CA ALA A 18 14.21 24.48 6.32
C ALA A 18 12.80 24.96 6.68
N ALA A 19 12.29 24.52 7.84
CA ALA A 19 10.96 24.91 8.35
C ALA A 19 11.03 25.83 9.58
N SER A 20 12.19 26.24 10.06
CA SER A 20 12.35 27.05 11.29
C SER A 20 11.52 28.33 11.29
N TRP A 21 11.33 28.95 10.14
CA TRP A 21 10.47 30.12 9.93
C TRP A 21 8.99 29.84 10.31
N ALA A 22 8.50 28.61 10.14
CA ALA A 22 7.13 28.23 10.43
C ALA A 22 6.83 28.15 11.94
N LEU A 23 7.85 28.08 12.81
CA LEU A 23 7.67 28.11 14.27
C LEU A 23 7.11 29.45 14.78
N ALA A 24 7.29 30.52 14.02
CA ALA A 24 6.78 31.86 14.35
C ALA A 24 5.33 32.08 13.91
N ALA A 25 4.73 31.12 13.19
CA ALA A 25 3.35 31.24 12.75
C ALA A 25 2.38 31.13 13.93
N GLU A 26 1.43 32.07 14.01
CA GLU A 26 0.36 32.08 15.00
C GLU A 26 -0.84 31.28 14.56
N HIS A 27 -1.08 31.22 13.24
CA HIS A 27 -2.22 30.53 12.64
C HIS A 27 -1.76 29.51 11.60
N CYS A 28 -2.42 28.36 11.58
CA CYS A 28 -2.24 27.33 10.57
C CYS A 28 -3.61 26.74 10.16
N GLN A 29 -3.89 26.79 8.86
CA GLN A 29 -4.99 26.04 8.26
C GLN A 29 -4.42 24.79 7.60
N VAL A 30 -4.98 23.63 7.94
CA VAL A 30 -4.65 22.34 7.31
C VAL A 30 -5.73 22.01 6.28
N VAL A 31 -5.29 21.73 5.05
CA VAL A 31 -6.16 21.28 3.96
C VAL A 31 -5.62 19.95 3.46
N THR A 32 -6.47 18.95 3.31
CA THR A 32 -6.15 17.68 2.69
C THR A 32 -6.60 17.68 1.24
N GLU A 33 -5.91 16.92 0.38
CA GLU A 33 -6.24 16.79 -1.04
C GLU A 33 -6.35 18.15 -1.76
N GLN A 34 -5.41 19.06 -1.45
CA GLN A 34 -5.39 20.39 -2.08
C GLN A 34 -5.16 20.27 -3.58
N GLN A 35 -6.13 20.69 -4.37
CA GLN A 35 -5.99 20.73 -5.81
C GLN A 35 -4.86 21.69 -6.23
N ALA A 36 -3.91 21.16 -6.99
CA ALA A 36 -2.85 21.90 -7.64
C ALA A 36 -3.17 22.05 -9.14
N ASN A 37 -2.20 22.45 -9.93
CA ASN A 37 -2.37 22.65 -11.38
C ASN A 37 -2.82 21.36 -12.09
N GLY A 38 -3.86 21.45 -12.92
CA GLY A 38 -4.41 20.32 -13.67
C GLY A 38 -5.20 19.35 -12.80
N GLN A 39 -4.95 18.04 -12.94
CA GLN A 39 -5.61 16.97 -12.17
C GLN A 39 -4.83 16.55 -10.91
N ARG A 40 -3.78 17.29 -10.56
CA ARG A 40 -2.91 16.94 -9.42
C ARG A 40 -3.48 17.42 -8.10
N ARG A 41 -3.26 16.63 -7.05
CA ARG A 41 -3.66 16.93 -5.67
C ARG A 41 -2.50 16.69 -4.74
N ILE A 42 -2.26 17.66 -3.85
CA ILE A 42 -1.27 17.58 -2.77
C ILE A 42 -1.95 16.96 -1.56
N ASP A 43 -1.38 15.94 -0.98
CA ASP A 43 -2.02 15.15 0.09
C ASP A 43 -2.35 16.00 1.32
N ILE A 44 -1.38 16.79 1.81
CA ILE A 44 -1.57 17.66 2.96
C ILE A 44 -0.96 19.03 2.66
N PHE A 45 -1.73 20.08 2.90
CA PHE A 45 -1.32 21.45 2.64
C PHE A 45 -1.54 22.32 3.89
N LEU A 46 -0.46 22.94 4.38
CA LEU A 46 -0.47 23.83 5.53
C LEU A 46 -0.38 25.27 5.04
N ARG A 47 -1.40 26.07 5.33
CA ARG A 47 -1.40 27.51 5.13
C ARG A 47 -1.10 28.20 6.45
N LEU A 48 0.10 28.73 6.55
CA LEU A 48 0.57 29.50 7.68
C LEU A 48 0.49 31.00 7.35
N ASP A 49 0.39 31.84 8.36
CA ASP A 49 0.38 33.30 8.14
C ASP A 49 1.70 33.85 7.58
N ASN A 50 2.78 33.08 7.69
CA ASN A 50 4.12 33.45 7.21
C ASN A 50 4.67 32.55 6.09
N GLY A 51 3.85 31.63 5.52
CA GLY A 51 4.24 30.79 4.39
C GLY A 51 3.39 29.54 4.19
N LEU A 52 3.85 28.67 3.29
CA LEU A 52 3.15 27.47 2.86
C LEU A 52 4.04 26.22 3.04
N ILE A 53 3.47 25.13 3.52
CA ILE A 53 4.11 23.81 3.52
C ILE A 53 3.18 22.85 2.79
N ALA A 54 3.70 22.18 1.76
CA ALA A 54 3.02 21.08 1.08
C ALA A 54 3.70 19.77 1.45
N ILE A 55 2.92 18.74 1.71
CA ILE A 55 3.41 17.41 2.09
C ILE A 55 2.85 16.42 1.10
N GLU A 56 3.74 15.71 0.40
CA GLU A 56 3.43 14.52 -0.39
C GLU A 56 3.76 13.29 0.42
N ASN A 57 2.78 12.42 0.59
CA ASN A 57 2.85 11.26 1.46
C ASN A 57 2.91 9.96 0.63
N LYS A 58 4.04 9.24 0.70
CA LYS A 58 4.32 8.05 -0.12
C LYS A 58 4.57 6.80 0.73
N PRO A 59 3.54 6.26 1.39
CA PRO A 59 3.72 5.02 2.15
C PRO A 59 4.03 3.82 1.24
N TRP A 60 3.41 3.75 0.06
CA TRP A 60 3.54 2.61 -0.86
C TRP A 60 3.48 2.99 -2.34
N ALA A 61 2.89 4.14 -2.67
CA ALA A 61 2.65 4.53 -4.05
C ALA A 61 3.95 4.99 -4.73
N ALA A 62 4.12 4.65 -6.01
CA ALA A 62 5.18 5.19 -6.83
C ALA A 62 4.91 6.66 -7.20
N ASP A 63 5.98 7.42 -7.41
CA ASP A 63 5.88 8.79 -7.88
C ASP A 63 5.34 8.85 -9.32
N GLN A 64 4.56 9.89 -9.60
CA GLN A 64 4.12 10.20 -10.94
C GLN A 64 5.12 11.13 -11.65
N LYS A 65 5.16 11.05 -12.98
CA LYS A 65 6.02 11.92 -13.79
C LYS A 65 5.79 13.42 -13.49
N ASN A 66 6.86 14.15 -13.21
CA ASN A 66 6.89 15.58 -12.86
C ASN A 66 6.09 15.95 -11.59
N GLN A 67 5.66 15.02 -10.76
CA GLN A 67 4.76 15.30 -9.65
C GLN A 67 5.35 16.30 -8.66
N LEU A 68 6.53 16.02 -8.11
CA LEU A 68 7.17 16.88 -7.12
C LEU A 68 7.65 18.21 -7.72
N LYS A 69 8.08 18.20 -8.98
CA LYS A 69 8.42 19.41 -9.73
C LYS A 69 7.22 20.34 -9.84
N ASP A 70 6.07 19.82 -10.24
CA ASP A 70 4.83 20.61 -10.40
C ASP A 70 4.35 21.14 -9.04
N TYR A 71 4.48 20.33 -7.95
CA TYR A 71 4.14 20.79 -6.62
C TYR A 71 5.05 21.91 -6.12
N ALA A 72 6.38 21.77 -6.31
CA ALA A 72 7.32 22.82 -5.93
C ALA A 72 7.06 24.15 -6.65
N ALA A 73 6.72 24.10 -7.95
CA ALA A 73 6.35 25.27 -8.72
C ALA A 73 5.04 25.88 -8.21
N TYR A 74 4.00 25.05 -8.02
CA TYR A 74 2.69 25.50 -7.55
C TYR A 74 2.77 26.20 -6.19
N ILE A 75 3.42 25.57 -5.18
CA ILE A 75 3.50 26.19 -3.85
C ILE A 75 4.31 27.48 -3.85
N HIS A 76 5.34 27.56 -4.69
CA HIS A 76 6.13 28.78 -4.84
C HIS A 76 5.30 29.93 -5.40
N GLU A 77 4.51 29.66 -6.42
CA GLU A 77 3.59 30.63 -7.02
C GLU A 77 2.51 31.08 -6.01
N GLN A 78 1.92 30.12 -5.29
CA GLN A 78 0.89 30.41 -4.29
C GLN A 78 1.41 31.19 -3.08
N ALA A 79 2.69 31.07 -2.76
CA ALA A 79 3.30 31.76 -1.63
C ALA A 79 3.44 33.28 -1.85
N THR A 80 3.35 33.77 -3.08
CA THR A 80 3.38 35.22 -3.40
C THR A 80 4.48 36.01 -2.70
N GLY A 81 5.70 35.45 -2.70
CA GLY A 81 6.88 36.04 -2.06
C GLY A 81 7.11 35.67 -0.60
N GLN A 82 6.21 34.91 0.02
CA GLN A 82 6.43 34.29 1.33
C GLN A 82 7.26 33.00 1.21
N ARG A 83 7.58 32.38 2.35
CA ARG A 83 8.28 31.09 2.38
C ARG A 83 7.41 29.95 1.87
N SER A 84 8.00 29.02 1.14
CA SER A 84 7.34 27.81 0.69
C SER A 84 8.24 26.60 0.85
N LEU A 85 7.72 25.50 1.34
CA LEU A 85 8.45 24.26 1.57
C LEU A 85 7.65 23.07 1.05
N LEU A 86 8.26 22.25 0.21
CA LEU A 86 7.75 20.94 -0.19
C LEU A 86 8.40 19.87 0.70
N VAL A 87 7.59 19.08 1.37
CA VAL A 87 8.01 17.95 2.18
C VAL A 87 7.65 16.67 1.45
N TYR A 88 8.61 15.79 1.26
CA TYR A 88 8.40 14.43 0.77
C TYR A 88 8.50 13.46 1.95
N LEU A 89 7.39 12.80 2.29
CA LEU A 89 7.34 11.78 3.33
C LEU A 89 7.34 10.40 2.68
N GLY A 90 8.48 9.73 2.73
CA GLY A 90 8.68 8.42 2.13
C GLY A 90 9.99 7.77 2.55
N ASN A 91 10.02 6.44 2.62
CA ASN A 91 11.24 5.69 3.01
C ASN A 91 12.28 5.63 1.89
N GLU A 92 11.88 5.83 0.66
CA GLU A 92 12.76 5.80 -0.51
C GLU A 92 12.97 7.22 -1.07
N GLU A 93 14.05 7.41 -1.81
CA GLU A 93 14.32 8.65 -2.53
C GLU A 93 13.25 8.91 -3.60
N PRO A 94 12.86 10.17 -3.83
CA PRO A 94 11.97 10.51 -4.91
C PRO A 94 12.48 10.02 -6.27
N ASN A 95 11.58 9.54 -7.11
CA ASN A 95 11.93 9.08 -8.44
C ASN A 95 12.39 10.26 -9.33
N GLU A 96 13.45 10.09 -10.10
CA GLU A 96 13.97 11.12 -11.02
C GLU A 96 12.96 11.57 -12.07
N SER A 97 11.98 10.73 -12.39
CA SER A 97 10.88 11.15 -13.28
C SER A 97 9.90 12.13 -12.62
N SER A 98 9.85 12.16 -11.27
CA SER A 98 9.01 13.08 -10.49
C SER A 98 9.68 14.43 -10.27
N ILE A 99 10.97 14.40 -9.97
CA ILE A 99 11.86 15.56 -9.86
C ILE A 99 13.29 15.08 -10.13
N SER A 100 14.02 15.74 -11.00
CA SER A 100 15.42 15.39 -11.27
C SER A 100 16.30 15.66 -10.04
N LEU A 101 17.39 14.90 -9.92
CA LEU A 101 18.36 15.09 -8.83
C LEU A 101 18.88 16.54 -8.76
N VAL A 102 19.15 17.16 -9.92
CA VAL A 102 19.64 18.55 -10.00
C VAL A 102 18.60 19.54 -9.48
N GLU A 103 17.33 19.39 -9.90
CA GLU A 103 16.24 20.26 -9.44
C GLU A 103 15.99 20.10 -7.95
N ARG A 104 16.01 18.85 -7.45
CA ARG A 104 15.86 18.57 -6.02
C ARG A 104 16.98 19.21 -5.18
N GLN A 105 18.23 19.02 -5.56
CA GLN A 105 19.37 19.62 -4.88
C GLN A 105 19.30 21.15 -4.88
N ALA A 106 18.85 21.77 -5.96
CA ALA A 106 18.65 23.21 -5.99
C ALA A 106 17.59 23.67 -4.98
N LEU A 107 16.46 22.97 -4.89
CA LEU A 107 15.42 23.27 -3.89
C LEU A 107 15.89 23.02 -2.45
N GLU A 108 16.70 21.97 -2.21
CA GLU A 108 17.31 21.70 -0.90
C GLU A 108 18.26 22.84 -0.48
N CYS A 109 19.13 23.31 -1.39
CA CYS A 109 20.01 24.44 -1.14
C CYS A 109 19.22 25.74 -0.85
N GLU A 110 18.08 25.92 -1.46
CA GLU A 110 17.15 27.03 -1.22
C GLU A 110 16.28 26.85 0.04
N GLN A 111 16.42 25.73 0.75
CA GLN A 111 15.58 25.35 1.89
C GLN A 111 14.08 25.28 1.53
N ARG A 112 13.77 24.80 0.33
CA ARG A 112 12.42 24.68 -0.22
C ARG A 112 11.97 23.22 -0.44
N PHE A 113 12.85 22.27 -0.15
CA PHE A 113 12.56 20.86 -0.20
C PHE A 113 13.19 20.15 0.99
N VAL A 114 12.42 19.24 1.61
CA VAL A 114 12.90 18.34 2.68
C VAL A 114 12.29 16.97 2.47
N GLN A 115 13.11 15.94 2.53
CA GLN A 115 12.65 14.57 2.66
C GLN A 115 12.69 14.14 4.12
N ILE A 116 11.65 13.49 4.58
CA ILE A 116 11.60 12.77 5.86
C ILE A 116 11.10 11.34 5.61
N ASN A 117 11.62 10.39 6.36
CA ASN A 117 11.18 9.01 6.32
C ASN A 117 10.17 8.71 7.45
N TYR A 118 9.54 7.53 7.40
CA TYR A 118 8.54 7.15 8.39
C TYR A 118 9.13 6.90 9.78
N SER A 119 10.40 6.55 9.93
CA SER A 119 11.05 6.47 11.24
C SER A 119 11.19 7.86 11.89
N GLN A 120 11.48 8.90 11.10
CA GLN A 120 11.47 10.28 11.58
C GLN A 120 10.03 10.75 11.90
N ALA A 121 9.03 10.31 11.11
CA ALA A 121 7.63 10.58 11.42
C ALA A 121 7.23 9.96 12.77
N ILE A 122 7.58 8.71 13.03
CA ILE A 122 7.37 8.07 14.34
C ILE A 122 8.03 8.88 15.46
N ALA A 123 9.27 9.28 15.30
CA ALA A 123 10.03 10.00 16.33
C ALA A 123 9.36 11.33 16.72
N TRP A 124 8.90 12.14 15.75
CA TRP A 124 8.20 13.37 16.06
C TRP A 124 6.81 13.16 16.66
N LEU A 125 6.05 12.14 16.21
CA LEU A 125 4.77 11.76 16.79
C LEU A 125 4.95 11.34 18.25
N GLN A 126 5.97 10.51 18.55
CA GLN A 126 6.31 10.09 19.90
C GLN A 126 6.68 11.28 20.79
N SER A 127 7.49 12.22 20.29
CA SER A 127 7.88 13.41 21.05
C SER A 127 6.67 14.30 21.39
N ALA A 128 5.65 14.34 20.53
CA ALA A 128 4.44 15.13 20.77
C ALA A 128 3.45 14.40 21.67
N VAL A 129 3.25 13.09 21.49
CA VAL A 129 2.17 12.32 22.16
C VAL A 129 2.35 12.28 23.67
N VAL A 130 3.59 12.27 24.17
CA VAL A 130 3.88 12.29 25.62
C VAL A 130 3.36 13.55 26.33
N HIS A 131 3.19 14.63 25.60
CA HIS A 131 2.65 15.91 26.10
C HIS A 131 1.15 16.08 25.79
N CYS A 132 0.53 15.12 25.10
CA CYS A 132 -0.88 15.20 24.72
C CYS A 132 -1.80 14.86 25.90
N GLN A 133 -2.59 15.84 26.34
CA GLN A 133 -3.53 15.67 27.47
C GLN A 133 -4.88 15.08 27.05
N ALA A 134 -5.24 15.17 25.76
CA ALA A 134 -6.49 14.64 25.23
C ALA A 134 -6.39 13.12 25.02
N ALA A 135 -6.93 12.32 25.93
CA ALA A 135 -6.76 10.85 25.93
C ALA A 135 -7.13 10.18 24.60
N LYS A 136 -8.21 10.60 23.94
CA LYS A 136 -8.63 10.06 22.64
C LYS A 136 -7.64 10.41 21.51
N VAL A 137 -7.06 11.61 21.55
CA VAL A 137 -6.04 12.02 20.57
C VAL A 137 -4.76 11.25 20.81
N ARG A 138 -4.35 11.09 22.06
CA ARG A 138 -3.17 10.31 22.42
C ARG A 138 -3.29 8.87 21.94
N LEU A 139 -4.39 8.19 22.28
CA LEU A 139 -4.63 6.81 21.82
C LEU A 139 -4.58 6.70 20.29
N PHE A 140 -5.24 7.61 19.56
CA PHE A 140 -5.21 7.61 18.11
C PHE A 140 -3.79 7.76 17.56
N VAL A 141 -2.96 8.62 18.17
CA VAL A 141 -1.58 8.83 17.71
C VAL A 141 -0.69 7.62 18.06
N GLU A 142 -0.90 7.00 19.22
CA GLU A 142 -0.21 5.76 19.60
C GLU A 142 -0.53 4.62 18.61
N GLU A 143 -1.79 4.43 18.25
CA GLU A 143 -2.22 3.48 17.21
C GLU A 143 -1.66 3.81 15.83
N LEU A 144 -1.60 5.11 15.47
CA LEU A 144 -0.99 5.54 14.20
C LEU A 144 0.52 5.24 14.17
N ILE A 145 1.24 5.44 15.28
CA ILE A 145 2.65 5.09 15.39
C ILE A 145 2.84 3.59 15.17
N GLU A 146 2.01 2.77 15.81
CA GLU A 146 2.08 1.31 15.67
C GLU A 146 1.73 0.86 14.24
N PHE A 147 0.71 1.46 13.63
CA PHE A 147 0.39 1.23 12.23
C PHE A 147 1.57 1.54 11.30
N ILE A 148 2.25 2.69 11.51
CA ILE A 148 3.41 3.06 10.69
C ILE A 148 4.55 2.04 10.89
N ARG A 149 4.83 1.61 12.11
CA ARG A 149 5.83 0.60 12.40
C ARG A 149 5.54 -0.71 11.69
N CYS A 150 4.37 -1.28 11.94
CA CYS A 150 4.03 -2.61 11.45
C CYS A 150 3.78 -2.64 9.94
N HIS A 151 3.05 -1.65 9.40
CA HIS A 151 2.54 -1.74 8.03
C HIS A 151 3.35 -0.93 7.01
N ILE A 152 4.05 0.12 7.42
CA ILE A 152 4.86 0.93 6.50
C ILE A 152 6.35 0.58 6.62
N ASN A 153 6.86 0.48 7.84
CA ASN A 153 8.27 0.13 8.08
C ASN A 153 8.51 -1.39 8.11
N GLY A 154 7.46 -2.22 8.22
CA GLY A 154 7.59 -3.68 8.33
C GLY A 154 8.24 -4.12 9.65
N GLU A 155 8.16 -3.29 10.69
CA GLU A 155 8.63 -3.64 12.02
C GLU A 155 7.59 -4.59 12.66
N SER A 156 7.98 -5.83 12.98
CA SER A 156 7.15 -6.74 13.80
C SER A 156 6.98 -6.15 15.21
N GLU A 157 5.91 -6.53 15.90
CA GLU A 157 5.63 -6.05 17.27
C GLU A 157 6.90 -6.08 18.14
N VAL A 158 7.27 -4.92 18.67
CA VAL A 158 8.58 -4.66 19.31
C VAL A 158 8.87 -5.61 20.47
N VAL A 159 7.86 -6.08 21.19
CA VAL A 159 8.02 -6.96 22.36
C VAL A 159 8.40 -8.37 21.92
N GLU A 160 7.67 -8.97 20.97
CA GLU A 160 7.99 -10.32 20.45
C GLU A 160 9.35 -10.34 19.75
N THR A 161 9.68 -9.28 19.02
CA THR A 161 10.98 -9.18 18.32
C THR A 161 12.14 -9.06 19.30
N GLN A 162 11.97 -8.34 20.41
CA GLN A 162 13.03 -8.19 21.41
C GLN A 162 13.25 -9.50 22.17
N GLU A 163 12.19 -10.19 22.60
CA GLU A 163 12.27 -11.50 23.25
C GLU A 163 12.90 -12.55 22.33
N LEU A 164 12.50 -12.57 21.05
CA LEU A 164 13.07 -13.46 20.05
C LEU A 164 14.56 -13.16 19.82
N LYS A 165 14.94 -11.89 19.72
CA LYS A 165 16.32 -11.47 19.58
C LYS A 165 17.17 -11.91 20.79
N GLU A 166 16.67 -11.71 22.01
CA GLU A 166 17.33 -12.17 23.23
C GLU A 166 17.48 -13.68 23.24
N LEU A 167 16.43 -14.42 22.89
CA LEU A 167 16.47 -15.88 22.78
C LEU A 167 17.53 -16.33 21.76
N ILE A 168 17.57 -15.73 20.58
CA ILE A 168 18.56 -16.06 19.54
C ILE A 168 19.99 -15.81 20.07
N LEU A 169 20.23 -14.70 20.73
CA LEU A 169 21.56 -14.31 21.24
C LEU A 169 22.00 -15.11 22.47
N THR A 170 21.15 -15.93 23.08
CA THR A 170 21.44 -16.71 24.28
C THR A 170 22.56 -17.73 24.06
N SER A 171 22.68 -18.32 22.85
CA SER A 171 23.71 -19.33 22.56
C SER A 171 24.13 -19.35 21.09
N ALA A 172 25.33 -19.86 20.83
CA ALA A 172 25.81 -20.08 19.46
C ALA A 172 24.91 -21.04 18.67
N GLY A 173 24.32 -22.04 19.34
CA GLY A 173 23.37 -22.97 18.71
C GLY A 173 22.09 -22.30 18.27
N ASN A 174 21.57 -21.35 19.06
CA ASN A 174 20.38 -20.57 18.68
C ASN A 174 20.66 -19.64 17.51
N ILE A 175 21.85 -19.01 17.49
CA ILE A 175 22.28 -18.18 16.37
C ILE A 175 22.38 -19.00 15.09
N ASP A 176 23.03 -20.16 15.10
CA ASP A 176 23.14 -21.06 13.95
C ASP A 176 21.75 -21.53 13.47
N ALA A 177 20.88 -21.94 14.39
CA ALA A 177 19.51 -22.33 14.06
C ALA A 177 18.71 -21.19 13.41
N ALA A 178 18.76 -19.98 13.96
CA ALA A 178 18.08 -18.82 13.41
C ALA A 178 18.58 -18.46 11.99
N LEU A 179 19.88 -18.48 11.77
CA LEU A 179 20.47 -18.21 10.45
C LEU A 179 20.09 -19.31 9.43
N ARG A 180 20.03 -20.59 9.82
CA ARG A 180 19.55 -21.67 8.96
C ARG A 180 18.08 -21.52 8.60
N VAL A 181 17.22 -21.15 9.56
CA VAL A 181 15.80 -20.87 9.31
C VAL A 181 15.68 -19.71 8.33
N ALA A 182 16.37 -18.60 8.57
CA ALA A 182 16.35 -17.44 7.69
C ALA A 182 16.80 -17.77 6.24
N ALA A 183 17.87 -18.56 6.11
CA ALA A 183 18.36 -19.02 4.80
C ALA A 183 17.37 -19.96 4.08
N SER A 184 16.51 -20.66 4.81
CA SER A 184 15.56 -21.63 4.26
C SER A 184 14.18 -21.03 3.96
N ILE A 185 13.89 -19.82 4.44
CA ILE A 185 12.53 -19.26 4.41
C ILE A 185 11.96 -19.15 2.98
N SER A 186 12.76 -18.75 2.00
CA SER A 186 12.35 -18.65 0.59
C SER A 186 12.01 -20.02 0.01
N ALA A 187 12.77 -21.05 0.36
CA ALA A 187 12.49 -22.42 -0.06
C ALA A 187 11.18 -22.95 0.56
N VAL A 188 10.95 -22.66 1.84
CA VAL A 188 9.69 -23.00 2.54
C VAL A 188 8.50 -22.26 1.89
N LYS A 189 8.63 -20.96 1.63
CA LYS A 189 7.59 -20.18 0.94
C LYS A 189 7.29 -20.76 -0.44
N ASN A 190 8.29 -21.09 -1.24
CA ASN A 190 8.11 -21.70 -2.56
C ASN A 190 7.42 -23.06 -2.48
N GLN A 191 7.73 -23.89 -1.49
CA GLN A 191 7.04 -25.16 -1.28
C GLN A 191 5.56 -24.95 -0.92
N LEU A 192 5.26 -24.00 -0.06
CA LEU A 192 3.87 -23.65 0.30
C LEU A 192 3.08 -23.17 -0.93
N LEU A 193 3.69 -22.35 -1.80
CA LEU A 193 3.06 -21.89 -3.05
C LEU A 193 2.80 -23.03 -4.03
N GLN A 194 3.74 -23.97 -4.16
CA GLN A 194 3.54 -25.16 -5.01
C GLN A 194 2.43 -26.06 -4.47
N ASP A 195 2.38 -26.28 -3.17
CA ASP A 195 1.33 -27.05 -2.53
C ASP A 195 -0.04 -26.38 -2.71
N PHE A 196 -0.10 -25.08 -2.49
CA PHE A 196 -1.30 -24.26 -2.71
C PHE A 196 -1.77 -24.32 -4.18
N GLU A 197 -0.87 -24.16 -5.14
CA GLU A 197 -1.19 -24.26 -6.58
C GLU A 197 -1.79 -25.63 -6.92
N ARG A 198 -1.15 -26.70 -6.45
CA ARG A 198 -1.62 -28.08 -6.68
C ARG A 198 -3.02 -28.31 -6.13
N GLU A 199 -3.27 -27.87 -4.90
CA GLU A 199 -4.57 -28.02 -4.24
C GLU A 199 -5.65 -27.17 -4.88
N LEU A 200 -5.32 -25.91 -5.19
CA LEU A 200 -6.25 -25.00 -5.88
C LEU A 200 -6.62 -25.57 -7.27
N LYS A 201 -5.64 -26.06 -8.02
CA LYS A 201 -5.87 -26.70 -9.31
C LYS A 201 -6.82 -27.91 -9.21
N THR A 202 -6.63 -28.75 -8.19
CA THR A 202 -7.50 -29.91 -7.95
C THR A 202 -8.91 -29.47 -7.60
N ALA A 203 -9.08 -28.53 -6.68
CA ALA A 203 -10.38 -28.08 -6.23
C ALA A 203 -11.16 -27.30 -7.32
N LEU A 204 -10.48 -26.56 -8.18
CA LEU A 204 -11.08 -25.88 -9.33
C LEU A 204 -11.48 -26.85 -10.44
N ALA A 205 -10.70 -27.92 -10.66
CA ALA A 205 -11.04 -28.95 -11.65
C ALA A 205 -12.36 -29.67 -11.32
N GLU A 206 -12.69 -29.85 -10.03
CA GLU A 206 -13.99 -30.37 -9.57
C GLU A 206 -15.16 -29.46 -9.95
N GLN A 207 -14.89 -28.21 -10.30
CA GLN A 207 -15.87 -27.20 -10.70
C GLN A 207 -15.79 -26.85 -12.20
N ASP A 208 -15.06 -27.60 -13.01
CA ASP A 208 -14.80 -27.30 -14.43
C ASP A 208 -14.24 -25.87 -14.66
N MET A 209 -13.38 -25.40 -13.75
CA MET A 209 -12.73 -24.10 -13.81
C MET A 209 -11.20 -24.26 -13.83
N PRO A 210 -10.56 -24.32 -15.02
CA PRO A 210 -9.11 -24.49 -15.10
C PRO A 210 -8.32 -23.34 -14.50
N LEU A 211 -7.27 -23.69 -13.73
CA LEU A 211 -6.26 -22.75 -13.26
C LEU A 211 -5.23 -22.50 -14.39
N SER A 212 -4.90 -21.25 -14.67
CA SER A 212 -3.96 -20.85 -15.71
C SER A 212 -3.08 -19.67 -15.30
N LYS A 213 -2.05 -19.38 -16.09
CA LYS A 213 -1.13 -18.23 -15.92
C LYS A 213 -0.57 -18.11 -14.50
N VAL A 214 -0.19 -19.24 -13.88
CA VAL A 214 0.42 -19.22 -12.54
C VAL A 214 1.87 -18.74 -12.61
N SER A 215 2.22 -17.75 -11.78
CA SER A 215 3.57 -17.18 -11.70
C SER A 215 3.96 -16.85 -10.26
N LEU A 216 3.57 -17.69 -9.30
CA LEU A 216 3.80 -17.50 -7.87
C LEU A 216 5.15 -18.07 -7.44
N THR A 217 6.05 -17.21 -6.97
CA THR A 217 7.30 -17.57 -6.29
C THR A 217 7.56 -16.60 -5.14
N ALA A 218 8.37 -16.98 -4.17
CA ALA A 218 8.67 -16.12 -3.01
C ALA A 218 9.31 -14.78 -3.41
N ASP A 219 10.03 -14.74 -4.53
CA ASP A 219 10.68 -13.57 -5.13
C ASP A 219 9.95 -13.06 -6.38
N ALA A 220 8.65 -13.32 -6.46
CA ALA A 220 7.83 -12.99 -7.62
C ALA A 220 7.97 -11.51 -8.02
N LYS A 221 8.01 -11.26 -9.32
CA LYS A 221 8.02 -9.92 -9.88
C LYS A 221 6.61 -9.29 -9.79
N ARG A 222 6.55 -7.98 -9.97
CA ARG A 222 5.30 -7.25 -10.11
C ARG A 222 4.40 -7.91 -11.16
N TYR A 223 3.12 -7.94 -10.92
CA TYR A 223 2.07 -8.59 -11.73
C TYR A 223 2.13 -10.12 -11.74
N ALA A 224 2.88 -10.73 -10.83
CA ALA A 224 2.77 -12.16 -10.58
C ALA A 224 1.40 -12.51 -10.00
N GLY A 225 0.94 -13.73 -10.28
CA GLY A 225 -0.38 -14.16 -9.80
C GLY A 225 -0.86 -15.42 -10.51
N PHE A 226 -2.18 -15.59 -10.61
CA PHE A 226 -2.83 -16.70 -11.31
C PHE A 226 -4.18 -16.31 -11.84
N SER A 227 -4.67 -17.05 -12.84
CA SER A 227 -5.98 -16.85 -13.45
C SER A 227 -6.83 -18.11 -13.33
N ILE A 228 -8.14 -17.94 -13.17
CA ILE A 228 -9.13 -19.01 -13.17
C ILE A 228 -10.06 -18.78 -14.35
N GLU A 229 -10.17 -19.77 -15.23
CA GLU A 229 -11.07 -19.72 -16.38
C GLU A 229 -12.49 -20.07 -15.90
N LEU A 230 -13.37 -19.08 -15.93
CA LEU A 230 -14.73 -19.25 -15.41
C LEU A 230 -15.65 -19.99 -16.41
N HIS A 231 -15.38 -19.83 -17.71
CA HIS A 231 -16.11 -20.50 -18.78
C HIS A 231 -15.25 -20.59 -20.05
N SER A 232 -15.27 -21.74 -20.73
CA SER A 232 -14.45 -22.01 -21.93
C SER A 232 -14.75 -21.08 -23.12
N ALA A 233 -15.95 -20.51 -23.21
CA ALA A 233 -16.37 -19.60 -24.29
C ALA A 233 -15.99 -18.11 -24.01
N HIS A 234 -15.58 -17.74 -22.82
CA HIS A 234 -15.32 -16.37 -22.48
C HIS A 234 -13.82 -16.02 -22.56
N LYS A 235 -13.53 -14.90 -23.23
CA LYS A 235 -12.17 -14.34 -23.28
C LYS A 235 -11.80 -13.57 -21.99
N PHE A 236 -12.44 -13.89 -20.87
CA PHE A 236 -12.25 -13.28 -19.56
C PHE A 236 -11.99 -14.35 -18.51
N CYS A 237 -11.24 -14.00 -17.51
CA CYS A 237 -10.91 -14.88 -16.39
C CYS A 237 -11.02 -14.11 -15.06
N LEU A 238 -11.21 -14.85 -13.98
CA LEU A 238 -10.97 -14.32 -12.64
C LEU A 238 -9.47 -14.30 -12.40
N ARG A 239 -8.89 -13.13 -12.24
CA ARG A 239 -7.47 -12.91 -12.04
C ARG A 239 -7.18 -12.51 -10.60
N PHE A 240 -6.17 -13.13 -10.03
CA PHE A 240 -5.49 -12.70 -8.80
C PHE A 240 -4.09 -12.25 -9.16
N GLU A 241 -3.70 -11.04 -8.77
CA GLU A 241 -2.46 -10.43 -9.19
C GLU A 241 -1.85 -9.57 -8.09
N PHE A 242 -0.54 -9.63 -7.93
CA PHE A 242 0.20 -8.79 -7.01
C PHE A 242 0.72 -7.55 -7.72
N ASP A 243 0.27 -6.37 -7.33
CA ASP A 243 0.73 -5.10 -7.90
C ASP A 243 2.14 -4.70 -7.41
N GLY A 244 2.69 -5.41 -6.44
CA GLY A 244 4.06 -5.25 -5.93
C GLY A 244 4.92 -6.51 -6.06
N SER A 245 6.24 -6.34 -6.16
CA SER A 245 7.21 -7.44 -6.13
C SER A 245 7.20 -8.14 -4.78
N GLY A 246 7.57 -9.43 -4.74
CA GLY A 246 7.62 -10.22 -3.51
C GLY A 246 6.26 -10.54 -2.94
N LEU A 247 5.23 -10.65 -3.77
CA LEU A 247 3.85 -10.99 -3.39
C LEU A 247 3.18 -9.93 -2.49
N ARG A 248 3.36 -8.64 -2.83
CA ARG A 248 2.71 -7.52 -2.14
C ARG A 248 1.50 -7.01 -2.92
N TRP A 249 0.48 -6.55 -2.19
CA TRP A 249 -0.72 -5.88 -2.71
C TRP A 249 -1.52 -6.76 -3.67
N LEU A 250 -2.06 -7.85 -3.12
CA LEU A 250 -2.95 -8.74 -3.86
C LEU A 250 -4.21 -8.00 -4.31
N ALA A 251 -4.45 -8.00 -5.60
CA ALA A 251 -5.70 -7.56 -6.22
C ALA A 251 -6.41 -8.75 -6.87
N TRP A 252 -7.71 -8.64 -7.05
CA TRP A 252 -8.49 -9.61 -7.80
C TRP A 252 -9.62 -8.95 -8.59
N GLY A 253 -10.10 -9.61 -9.62
CA GLY A 253 -11.20 -9.10 -10.43
C GLY A 253 -11.36 -9.90 -11.72
N ILE A 254 -12.24 -9.45 -12.58
CA ILE A 254 -12.36 -10.00 -13.93
C ILE A 254 -11.38 -9.30 -14.84
N CYS A 255 -10.54 -10.09 -15.50
CA CYS A 255 -9.50 -9.62 -16.41
C CYS A 255 -9.70 -10.20 -17.81
N ARG A 256 -9.38 -9.44 -18.86
CA ARG A 256 -9.36 -9.98 -20.22
C ARG A 256 -8.22 -11.00 -20.39
N ASN A 257 -8.52 -12.10 -21.05
CA ASN A 257 -7.56 -13.18 -21.27
C ASN A 257 -6.72 -13.01 -22.54
N ALA A 258 -7.17 -12.15 -23.46
CA ALA A 258 -6.51 -11.87 -24.72
C ALA A 258 -6.61 -10.39 -25.10
N GLU A 259 -5.56 -9.87 -25.74
CA GLU A 259 -5.51 -8.49 -26.27
C GLU A 259 -6.57 -8.19 -27.33
N THR A 260 -7.14 -9.26 -27.97
CA THR A 260 -8.21 -9.13 -28.98
C THR A 260 -9.55 -8.69 -28.41
N VAL A 261 -9.69 -8.63 -27.08
CA VAL A 261 -10.91 -8.11 -26.44
C VAL A 261 -10.79 -6.59 -26.34
N LEU A 262 -11.67 -5.90 -27.05
CA LEU A 262 -11.71 -4.44 -27.05
C LEU A 262 -12.18 -3.92 -25.69
N HIS A 263 -11.46 -2.93 -25.17
CA HIS A 263 -11.86 -2.13 -24.03
C HIS A 263 -13.17 -1.39 -24.34
N GLU A 264 -14.03 -1.24 -23.34
CA GLU A 264 -15.34 -0.56 -23.47
C GLU A 264 -16.32 -1.19 -24.49
N SER A 265 -16.11 -2.43 -24.91
CA SER A 265 -17.08 -3.17 -25.71
C SER A 265 -18.37 -3.40 -24.93
N GLU A 266 -19.47 -3.69 -25.64
CA GLU A 266 -20.75 -4.05 -24.99
C GLU A 266 -20.58 -5.21 -23.98
N LYS A 267 -19.77 -6.23 -24.31
CA LYS A 267 -19.47 -7.34 -23.41
C LYS A 267 -18.70 -6.89 -22.17
N TRP A 268 -17.82 -5.89 -22.30
CA TRP A 268 -17.09 -5.29 -21.19
C TRP A 268 -18.03 -4.64 -20.19
N GLN A 269 -18.99 -3.85 -20.69
CA GLN A 269 -19.98 -3.17 -19.87
C GLN A 269 -20.94 -4.17 -19.19
N GLN A 270 -21.37 -5.21 -19.90
CA GLN A 270 -22.18 -6.29 -19.34
C GLN A 270 -21.48 -6.99 -18.17
N ILE A 271 -20.18 -7.29 -18.29
CA ILE A 271 -19.38 -7.88 -17.22
C ILE A 271 -19.28 -6.94 -16.02
N ASN A 272 -18.99 -5.65 -16.26
CA ASN A 272 -18.93 -4.68 -15.18
C ASN A 272 -20.25 -4.58 -14.43
N GLN A 273 -21.37 -4.53 -15.14
CA GLN A 273 -22.69 -4.48 -14.54
C GLN A 273 -22.99 -5.76 -13.74
N ALA A 274 -22.82 -6.94 -14.34
CA ALA A 274 -23.09 -8.22 -13.69
C ALA A 274 -22.26 -8.40 -12.41
N MET A 275 -20.97 -8.11 -12.46
CA MET A 275 -20.09 -8.18 -11.27
C MET A 275 -20.48 -7.16 -10.21
N SER A 276 -20.89 -5.95 -10.63
CA SER A 276 -21.33 -4.91 -9.69
C SER A 276 -22.63 -5.26 -8.97
N GLU A 277 -23.52 -5.98 -9.62
CA GLU A 277 -24.76 -6.47 -9.00
C GLU A 277 -24.49 -7.54 -7.93
N TYR A 278 -23.49 -8.43 -8.14
CA TYR A 278 -23.16 -9.54 -7.23
C TYR A 278 -22.18 -9.16 -6.12
N PHE A 279 -21.22 -8.27 -6.41
CA PHE A 279 -20.09 -7.97 -5.54
C PHE A 279 -20.02 -6.49 -5.09
N GLY A 280 -20.99 -5.69 -5.55
CA GLY A 280 -20.96 -4.24 -5.28
C GLY A 280 -20.23 -3.46 -6.36
N LYS A 281 -20.33 -2.13 -6.28
CA LYS A 281 -19.72 -1.22 -7.24
C LYS A 281 -18.20 -1.42 -7.28
N GLY A 282 -17.66 -1.75 -8.44
CA GLY A 282 -16.24 -1.85 -8.69
C GLY A 282 -15.73 -0.73 -9.60
N ASP A 283 -14.41 -0.69 -9.74
CA ASP A 283 -13.71 0.12 -10.73
C ASP A 283 -13.42 -0.69 -11.99
N SER A 284 -13.00 -0.04 -13.06
CA SER A 284 -12.57 -0.66 -14.30
C SER A 284 -11.31 0.01 -14.85
N SER A 285 -10.54 -0.73 -15.68
CA SER A 285 -9.35 -0.24 -16.34
C SER A 285 -9.21 -0.85 -17.72
N GLU A 286 -8.20 -0.50 -18.49
CA GLU A 286 -7.95 -1.07 -19.82
C GLU A 286 -7.89 -2.62 -19.86
N TRP A 287 -7.47 -3.26 -18.75
CA TRP A 287 -7.30 -4.73 -18.65
C TRP A 287 -8.41 -5.42 -17.89
N TRP A 288 -9.09 -4.70 -17.00
CA TRP A 288 -10.04 -5.21 -16.03
C TRP A 288 -11.42 -4.60 -16.25
N PRO A 289 -12.41 -5.34 -16.79
CA PRO A 289 -13.79 -4.87 -16.83
C PRO A 289 -14.34 -4.51 -15.46
N TRP A 290 -13.91 -5.25 -14.43
CA TRP A 290 -14.33 -5.02 -13.07
C TRP A 290 -13.27 -5.52 -12.08
N TYR A 291 -13.01 -4.72 -11.08
CA TYR A 291 -12.30 -5.11 -9.86
C TYR A 291 -12.89 -4.35 -8.67
N PRO A 292 -12.84 -4.89 -7.40
CA PRO A 292 -13.45 -4.22 -6.25
C PRO A 292 -12.84 -2.84 -6.04
N ALA A 293 -13.69 -1.85 -5.76
CA ALA A 293 -13.23 -0.53 -5.33
C ALA A 293 -12.49 -0.63 -3.98
N ASN A 294 -11.64 0.34 -3.69
CA ASN A 294 -10.84 0.37 -2.46
C ASN A 294 -11.71 0.14 -1.22
N GLY A 295 -11.41 -0.90 -0.45
CA GLY A 295 -12.09 -1.27 0.81
C GLY A 295 -13.05 -2.47 0.71
N GLU A 296 -13.52 -2.90 -0.45
CA GLU A 296 -14.45 -4.03 -0.60
C GLU A 296 -13.75 -5.41 -0.76
N LEU A 297 -12.44 -5.44 -0.91
CA LEU A 297 -11.62 -6.67 -0.86
C LEU A 297 -11.81 -7.46 0.46
N VAL A 298 -12.17 -6.77 1.51
CA VAL A 298 -12.37 -7.29 2.87
C VAL A 298 -13.46 -8.38 2.94
N ALA A 299 -14.40 -8.43 2.00
CA ALA A 299 -15.46 -9.45 1.99
C ALA A 299 -14.95 -10.87 1.67
N VAL A 300 -13.80 -10.99 1.00
CA VAL A 300 -13.23 -12.30 0.60
C VAL A 300 -11.98 -12.64 1.40
N PHE A 301 -11.10 -11.65 1.58
CA PHE A 301 -9.89 -11.78 2.37
C PHE A 301 -9.80 -10.62 3.37
N PRO A 302 -9.50 -10.87 4.65
CA PRO A 302 -9.13 -9.82 5.60
C PRO A 302 -7.97 -8.95 5.06
N ALA A 303 -7.89 -7.70 5.50
CA ALA A 303 -6.91 -6.73 4.97
C ALA A 303 -5.45 -7.21 5.06
N ASN A 304 -5.09 -7.92 6.13
CA ASN A 304 -3.76 -8.52 6.33
C ASN A 304 -3.42 -9.67 5.37
N TYR A 305 -4.37 -10.18 4.59
CA TYR A 305 -4.10 -11.18 3.54
C TYR A 305 -3.71 -10.58 2.18
N MET A 306 -3.63 -9.27 2.07
CA MET A 306 -3.25 -8.58 0.84
C MET A 306 -1.73 -8.52 0.63
N ASP A 307 -0.95 -8.62 1.69
CA ASP A 307 0.51 -8.61 1.65
C ASP A 307 1.08 -9.93 2.16
N TRP A 308 1.56 -10.77 1.23
CA TRP A 308 2.16 -12.06 1.58
C TRP A 308 3.65 -11.95 1.90
N SER A 309 4.25 -10.77 1.73
CA SER A 309 5.67 -10.55 2.04
C SER A 309 5.92 -10.37 3.53
N SER A 310 5.08 -9.57 4.19
CA SER A 310 5.24 -9.14 5.57
C SER A 310 4.32 -9.85 6.57
N SER A 311 3.22 -10.43 6.08
CA SER A 311 2.19 -11.06 6.94
C SER A 311 2.32 -12.57 6.96
N PRO A 312 2.30 -13.24 8.12
CA PRO A 312 2.31 -14.70 8.23
C PRO A 312 0.95 -15.34 7.88
N GLU A 313 -0.15 -14.62 8.04
CA GLU A 313 -1.51 -15.12 7.93
C GLU A 313 -1.81 -15.77 6.57
N PRO A 314 -1.42 -15.18 5.41
CA PRO A 314 -1.64 -15.82 4.12
C PRO A 314 -1.01 -17.22 4.01
N TRP A 315 0.19 -17.40 4.57
CA TRP A 315 0.90 -18.68 4.57
C TRP A 315 0.23 -19.72 5.45
N LEU A 316 -0.30 -19.30 6.60
CA LEU A 316 -1.10 -20.16 7.48
C LEU A 316 -2.41 -20.56 6.82
N LEU A 317 -3.09 -19.58 6.16
CA LEU A 317 -4.35 -19.80 5.47
C LEU A 317 -4.22 -20.77 4.27
N MET A 318 -3.08 -20.79 3.57
CA MET A 318 -2.79 -21.79 2.53
C MET A 318 -2.74 -23.20 3.08
N ARG A 319 -2.35 -23.40 4.33
CA ARG A 319 -2.31 -24.71 5.02
C ARG A 319 -3.63 -25.11 5.63
N ASP A 320 -4.55 -24.16 5.81
CA ASP A 320 -5.86 -24.41 6.37
C ASP A 320 -6.73 -25.19 5.38
N LYS A 321 -7.22 -26.37 5.80
CA LYS A 321 -8.09 -27.25 5.01
C LYS A 321 -9.56 -27.10 5.34
N THR A 322 -9.90 -26.22 6.28
CA THR A 322 -11.29 -25.92 6.64
C THR A 322 -11.97 -25.08 5.54
N GLU A 323 -13.25 -24.82 5.71
CA GLU A 323 -13.99 -23.93 4.83
C GLU A 323 -13.46 -22.49 4.85
N GLU A 324 -12.70 -22.11 5.87
CA GLU A 324 -12.08 -20.80 6.00
C GLU A 324 -10.70 -20.71 5.32
N GLY A 325 -10.15 -21.84 4.89
CA GLY A 325 -8.86 -21.90 4.22
C GLY A 325 -8.83 -21.20 2.85
N MET A 326 -7.65 -20.79 2.42
CA MET A 326 -7.46 -19.95 1.21
C MET A 326 -8.02 -20.63 -0.05
N VAL A 327 -7.77 -21.91 -0.25
CA VAL A 327 -8.27 -22.67 -1.42
C VAL A 327 -9.79 -22.64 -1.48
N LYS A 328 -10.47 -22.92 -0.38
CA LYS A 328 -11.93 -22.92 -0.31
C LYS A 328 -12.53 -21.55 -0.52
N ARG A 329 -11.92 -20.51 0.02
CA ARG A 329 -12.35 -19.11 -0.20
C ARG A 329 -12.26 -18.73 -1.68
N ILE A 330 -11.14 -19.06 -2.34
CA ILE A 330 -10.95 -18.77 -3.76
C ILE A 330 -11.94 -19.53 -4.64
N VAL A 331 -12.17 -20.83 -4.36
CA VAL A 331 -13.15 -21.63 -5.10
C VAL A 331 -14.55 -21.06 -4.95
N ARG A 332 -14.98 -20.70 -3.73
CA ARG A 332 -16.28 -20.05 -3.51
C ARG A 332 -16.42 -18.73 -4.27
N LEU A 333 -15.36 -17.94 -4.30
CA LEU A 333 -15.34 -16.69 -5.05
C LEU A 333 -15.46 -16.95 -6.54
N ALA A 334 -14.72 -17.93 -7.09
CA ALA A 334 -14.76 -18.29 -8.50
C ALA A 334 -16.16 -18.80 -8.92
N VAL A 335 -16.79 -19.62 -8.09
CA VAL A 335 -18.18 -20.09 -8.32
C VAL A 335 -19.15 -18.92 -8.36
N LYS A 336 -19.06 -17.98 -7.42
CA LYS A 336 -19.88 -16.76 -7.40
C LYS A 336 -19.65 -15.88 -8.62
N ALA A 337 -18.38 -15.67 -9.01
CA ALA A 337 -18.03 -14.87 -10.18
C ALA A 337 -18.55 -15.50 -11.47
N ARG A 338 -18.47 -16.84 -11.61
CA ARG A 338 -19.07 -17.56 -12.74
C ARG A 338 -20.58 -17.37 -12.80
N ALA A 339 -21.28 -17.55 -11.69
CA ALA A 339 -22.73 -17.36 -11.62
C ALA A 339 -23.15 -15.93 -12.01
N ALA A 340 -22.39 -14.92 -11.59
CA ALA A 340 -22.63 -13.53 -11.98
C ALA A 340 -22.47 -13.29 -13.49
N LEU A 341 -21.57 -13.99 -14.16
CA LEU A 341 -21.34 -13.83 -15.60
C LEU A 341 -22.31 -14.66 -16.47
N GLU A 342 -23.01 -15.64 -15.88
CA GLU A 342 -24.02 -16.51 -16.55
C GLU A 342 -25.44 -15.96 -16.36
N SER A 343 -25.68 -15.03 -15.43
CA SER A 343 -26.97 -14.37 -15.19
C SER A 343 -27.23 -13.25 -16.20
#